data_f0a3475cb5f2e23105c52e756ab178f7
#
_entry.id   f0a3475cb5f2e23105c52e756ab178f7
#
_cell.length_a   1.000
_cell.length_b   1.000
_cell.length_c   1.000
_cell.angle_alpha   90.00
_cell.angle_beta   90.00
_cell.angle_gamma   90.00
#
_symmetry.space_group_name_H-M   'P 1'
#
loop_
_entity.id
_entity.type
_entity.pdbx_description
1 polymer ?
#
loop_
_entity_poly.entity_id
_entity_poly.type
_entity_poly.pdbx_seq_one_letter_code
_entity_poly.pdbx_strand_id
1 'polypeptide(L)'
;FRSDECIEYLKEADIVVTNPPFSKFIDLFSLLVKYEKKYLLIGNQNAITYKEIFPYIKNGKAWIGCKFGDMEFKVPDDTIPRKTRFWIDENGQKWRSLGNAMWLTNLDNQRKHQKLELTAVYEPAKYPKYDDFDAINVSRVKDIPKDYTGIMGVPLTYLKYHNEEQFEIIGEANHGSDNEFDLFKPKIKGKDIFKRILIKAKDYEKMEFRILDLFCGAGGMSCGMHKNPHFKTVVALDIEEKLAVTLKKNMPEVDVVIGDIRNSNIKEKIIESSIKNQVNMIIGGPPCQGYSLKGKKLG
;
A
#
# COMPACT_ATOMS: atom_id res chain seq x y z
N PHE A 1 29.77 6.97 11.04
CA PHE A 1 29.17 6.14 9.97
C PHE A 1 29.57 6.57 8.54
N ARG A 2 30.41 7.63 8.41
CA ARG A 2 30.95 8.11 7.12
C ARG A 2 32.42 7.74 6.91
N SER A 3 33.09 7.08 7.88
CA SER A 3 34.44 6.58 7.68
C SER A 3 34.45 5.39 6.72
N ASP A 4 35.56 5.16 6.04
CA ASP A 4 35.70 4.06 5.09
C ASP A 4 35.40 2.71 5.75
N GLU A 5 35.90 2.51 6.98
CA GLU A 5 35.62 1.32 7.78
C GLU A 5 34.13 1.11 8.03
N CYS A 6 33.39 2.16 8.42
CA CYS A 6 31.93 2.06 8.62
C CYS A 6 31.19 1.77 7.31
N ILE A 7 31.68 2.27 6.19
CA ILE A 7 31.11 1.98 4.88
C ILE A 7 31.33 0.52 4.48
N GLU A 8 32.50 -0.05 4.79
CA GLU A 8 32.75 -1.49 4.55
C GLU A 8 31.78 -2.36 5.37
N TYR A 9 31.65 -2.10 6.69
CA TYR A 9 30.64 -2.79 7.51
C TYR A 9 29.22 -2.60 6.98
N LEU A 10 28.90 -1.41 6.48
CA LEU A 10 27.58 -1.18 5.88
C LEU A 10 27.38 -2.02 4.62
N LYS A 11 28.40 -2.19 3.80
CA LYS A 11 28.31 -3.03 2.59
C LYS A 11 28.09 -4.51 2.93
N GLU A 12 28.71 -5.01 3.99
CA GLU A 12 28.57 -6.39 4.46
C GLU A 12 27.22 -6.66 5.15
N ALA A 13 26.68 -5.67 5.84
CA ALA A 13 25.44 -5.84 6.62
C ALA A 13 24.23 -6.13 5.74
N ASP A 14 23.44 -7.11 6.10
CA ASP A 14 22.12 -7.38 5.50
C ASP A 14 21.05 -6.39 6.01
N ILE A 15 21.08 -6.10 7.30
CA ILE A 15 20.10 -5.26 7.97
C ILE A 15 20.80 -4.29 8.92
N VAL A 16 20.42 -3.03 8.89
CA VAL A 16 20.92 -2.00 9.82
C VAL A 16 19.85 -1.62 10.83
N VAL A 17 20.09 -1.90 12.10
CA VAL A 17 19.19 -1.53 13.21
C VAL A 17 19.92 -0.53 14.10
N THR A 18 19.41 0.70 14.19
CA THR A 18 20.10 1.74 14.97
C THR A 18 19.19 2.87 15.43
N ASN A 19 19.64 3.55 16.48
CA ASN A 19 19.10 4.82 16.98
C ASN A 19 20.13 5.92 16.74
N PRO A 20 20.19 6.51 15.53
CA PRO A 20 21.19 7.55 15.25
C PRO A 20 20.84 8.86 15.98
N PRO A 21 21.80 9.74 16.23
CA PRO A 21 21.49 11.12 16.59
C PRO A 21 20.55 11.74 15.57
N PHE A 22 19.47 12.38 16.03
CA PHE A 22 18.41 12.90 15.13
C PHE A 22 18.95 13.92 14.11
N SER A 23 20.01 14.66 14.47
CA SER A 23 20.71 15.57 13.55
C SER A 23 21.45 14.84 12.40
N LYS A 24 21.64 13.54 12.50
CA LYS A 24 22.32 12.71 11.49
C LYS A 24 21.38 11.69 10.83
N PHE A 25 20.10 11.79 11.14
CA PHE A 25 19.09 10.83 10.66
C PHE A 25 18.99 10.83 9.13
N ILE A 26 18.90 12.00 8.50
CA ILE A 26 18.82 12.15 7.04
C ILE A 26 20.07 11.60 6.36
N ASP A 27 21.25 11.97 6.89
CA ASP A 27 22.53 11.53 6.33
C ASP A 27 22.65 10.00 6.33
N LEU A 28 22.26 9.36 7.44
CA LEU A 28 22.29 7.90 7.54
C LEU A 28 21.22 7.27 6.63
N PHE A 29 20.00 7.80 6.62
CA PHE A 29 18.93 7.31 5.75
C PHE A 29 19.37 7.33 4.28
N SER A 30 19.94 8.44 3.81
CA SER A 30 20.44 8.58 2.43
C SER A 30 21.52 7.54 2.09
N LEU A 31 22.39 7.22 3.07
CA LEU A 31 23.40 6.19 2.92
C LEU A 31 22.79 4.79 2.79
N LEU A 32 21.81 4.45 3.64
CA LEU A 32 21.12 3.16 3.62
C LEU A 32 20.38 2.96 2.30
N VAL A 33 19.75 4.00 1.78
CA VAL A 33 19.12 3.99 0.47
C VAL A 33 20.15 3.81 -0.65
N LYS A 34 21.25 4.57 -0.62
CA LYS A 34 22.33 4.48 -1.61
C LYS A 34 22.91 3.06 -1.72
N TYR A 35 23.04 2.37 -0.60
CA TYR A 35 23.59 1.01 -0.53
C TYR A 35 22.49 -0.07 -0.50
N GLU A 36 21.23 0.30 -0.78
CA GLU A 36 20.05 -0.59 -0.87
C GLU A 36 19.90 -1.51 0.35
N LYS A 37 20.20 -0.99 1.54
CA LYS A 37 20.15 -1.77 2.78
C LYS A 37 18.75 -1.89 3.35
N LYS A 38 18.47 -3.02 3.97
CA LYS A 38 17.33 -3.17 4.87
C LYS A 38 17.63 -2.46 6.18
N TYR A 39 16.62 -1.81 6.76
CA TYR A 39 16.85 -1.02 7.96
C TYR A 39 15.65 -0.97 8.91
N LEU A 40 15.96 -0.70 10.18
CA LEU A 40 15.03 -0.33 11.24
C LEU A 40 15.65 0.81 12.04
N LEU A 41 15.11 2.02 11.89
CA LEU A 41 15.67 3.24 12.46
C LEU A 41 14.74 3.88 13.48
N ILE A 42 15.29 4.39 14.57
CA ILE A 42 14.58 5.30 15.47
C ILE A 42 14.87 6.73 15.02
N GLY A 43 13.82 7.52 14.78
CA GLY A 43 13.92 8.90 14.37
C GLY A 43 12.85 9.79 14.97
N ASN A 44 12.93 11.09 14.69
CA ASN A 44 11.89 12.05 15.06
C ASN A 44 10.69 11.91 14.10
N GLN A 45 9.46 11.95 14.63
CA GLN A 45 8.24 11.88 13.83
C GLN A 45 8.16 12.93 12.71
N ASN A 46 8.77 14.10 12.91
CA ASN A 46 8.76 15.14 11.89
C ASN A 46 9.52 14.71 10.62
N ALA A 47 10.45 13.75 10.73
CA ALA A 47 11.24 13.29 9.59
C ALA A 47 10.40 12.66 8.47
N ILE A 48 9.18 12.18 8.76
CA ILE A 48 8.28 11.63 7.74
C ILE A 48 7.88 12.64 6.66
N THR A 49 7.97 13.93 6.95
CA THR A 49 7.67 15.01 5.99
C THR A 49 8.92 15.66 5.40
N TYR A 50 10.11 15.12 5.66
CA TYR A 50 11.33 15.64 5.04
C TYR A 50 11.42 15.20 3.57
N LYS A 51 11.93 16.08 2.72
CA LYS A 51 12.06 15.85 1.28
C LYS A 51 12.87 14.60 0.91
N GLU A 52 13.82 14.22 1.76
CA GLU A 52 14.65 13.03 1.57
C GLU A 52 13.93 11.73 1.96
N ILE A 53 12.86 11.79 2.75
CA ILE A 53 12.19 10.62 3.35
C ILE A 53 10.79 10.41 2.79
N PHE A 54 10.00 11.48 2.67
CA PHE A 54 8.60 11.41 2.27
C PHE A 54 8.38 10.69 0.93
N PRO A 55 9.22 10.87 -0.12
CA PRO A 55 9.08 10.14 -1.39
C PRO A 55 9.13 8.62 -1.21
N TYR A 56 9.94 8.12 -0.28
CA TYR A 56 10.02 6.68 -0.01
C TYR A 56 8.78 6.15 0.72
N ILE A 57 8.22 6.95 1.63
CA ILE A 57 6.95 6.61 2.30
C ILE A 57 5.80 6.62 1.29
N LYS A 58 5.71 7.67 0.46
CA LYS A 58 4.69 7.80 -0.57
C LYS A 58 4.70 6.63 -1.56
N ASN A 59 5.89 6.17 -1.96
CA ASN A 59 6.08 5.11 -2.95
C ASN A 59 6.15 3.69 -2.33
N GLY A 60 5.78 3.54 -1.07
CA GLY A 60 5.78 2.24 -0.38
C GLY A 60 7.16 1.59 -0.23
N LYS A 61 8.24 2.38 -0.26
CA LYS A 61 9.63 1.92 -0.08
C LYS A 61 10.12 2.08 1.36
N ALA A 62 9.39 2.81 2.18
CA ALA A 62 9.62 2.97 3.61
C ALA A 62 8.27 3.12 4.32
N TRP A 63 8.16 2.66 5.55
CA TRP A 63 6.94 2.75 6.35
C TRP A 63 7.23 2.84 7.84
N ILE A 64 6.18 3.16 8.60
CA ILE A 64 6.27 3.24 10.05
C ILE A 64 6.33 1.82 10.62
N GLY A 65 7.33 1.56 11.45
CA GLY A 65 7.48 0.30 12.16
C GLY A 65 6.51 0.13 13.34
N CYS A 66 6.93 -0.60 14.37
CA CYS A 66 6.04 -1.01 15.47
C CYS A 66 5.62 0.14 16.41
N LYS A 67 6.34 1.26 16.45
CA LYS A 67 6.07 2.40 17.32
C LYS A 67 6.09 3.73 16.57
N PHE A 68 5.10 4.58 16.94
CA PHE A 68 4.99 5.97 16.50
C PHE A 68 4.35 6.76 17.63
N GLY A 69 5.02 7.76 18.17
CA GLY A 69 4.59 8.52 19.33
C GLY A 69 5.57 8.36 20.49
N ASP A 70 5.06 8.60 21.67
CA ASP A 70 5.88 8.45 22.87
C ASP A 70 6.35 7.00 23.04
N MET A 71 7.67 6.88 23.25
CA MET A 71 8.31 5.62 23.65
C MET A 71 8.72 5.75 25.11
N GLU A 72 8.09 4.95 25.95
CA GLU A 72 8.29 4.96 27.38
C GLU A 72 9.27 3.87 27.77
N PHE A 73 10.20 4.21 28.68
CA PHE A 73 11.24 3.30 29.15
C PHE A 73 11.34 3.34 30.66
N LYS A 74 11.47 2.18 31.26
CA LYS A 74 11.96 2.07 32.63
C LYS A 74 13.41 2.58 32.67
N VAL A 75 13.71 3.36 33.67
CA VAL A 75 15.08 3.87 33.88
C VAL A 75 15.59 3.48 35.25
N PRO A 76 16.91 3.38 35.44
CA PRO A 76 17.52 3.06 36.72
C PRO A 76 17.11 4.02 37.85
N ASP A 77 17.15 3.56 39.09
CA ASP A 77 16.71 4.31 40.26
C ASP A 77 17.58 5.55 40.56
N ASP A 78 18.85 5.53 40.11
CA ASP A 78 19.78 6.66 40.20
C ASP A 78 19.54 7.73 39.12
N THR A 79 18.59 7.52 38.20
CA THR A 79 18.28 8.46 37.13
C THR A 79 17.80 9.80 37.70
N ILE A 80 18.47 10.87 37.30
CA ILE A 80 18.12 12.24 37.72
C ILE A 80 16.78 12.66 37.08
N PRO A 81 15.80 13.10 37.92
CA PRO A 81 14.50 13.59 37.43
C PRO A 81 14.65 14.76 36.45
N ARG A 82 13.79 14.80 35.43
CA ARG A 82 13.67 15.93 34.50
C ARG A 82 12.30 16.60 34.66
N LYS A 83 12.21 17.89 34.32
CA LYS A 83 10.94 18.63 34.40
C LYS A 83 9.84 18.08 33.49
N THR A 84 10.20 17.40 32.41
CA THR A 84 9.25 16.87 31.42
C THR A 84 9.64 15.45 31.04
N ARG A 85 8.65 14.64 30.68
CA ARG A 85 8.87 13.27 30.17
C ARG A 85 9.64 12.37 31.16
N PHE A 86 9.36 12.57 32.45
CA PHE A 86 9.85 11.77 33.55
C PHE A 86 8.72 11.64 34.59
N TRP A 87 8.46 10.45 35.08
CA TRP A 87 7.51 10.21 36.17
C TRP A 87 7.91 8.96 36.95
N ILE A 88 7.29 8.80 38.11
CA ILE A 88 7.41 7.63 38.95
C ILE A 88 6.03 6.99 39.04
N ASP A 89 5.94 5.69 38.78
CA ASP A 89 4.66 4.97 38.89
C ASP A 89 4.30 4.61 40.34
N GLU A 90 3.12 4.00 40.53
CA GLU A 90 2.59 3.59 41.82
C GLU A 90 3.50 2.61 42.56
N ASN A 91 4.37 1.90 41.85
CA ASN A 91 5.34 0.95 42.43
C ASN A 91 6.71 1.57 42.71
N GLY A 92 6.85 2.88 42.55
CA GLY A 92 8.12 3.58 42.73
C GLY A 92 9.10 3.45 41.55
N GLN A 93 8.71 2.79 40.46
CA GLN A 93 9.56 2.64 39.27
C GLN A 93 9.64 3.96 38.50
N LYS A 94 10.87 4.39 38.19
CA LYS A 94 11.12 5.58 37.39
C LYS A 94 10.99 5.28 35.88
N TRP A 95 10.35 6.20 35.18
CA TRP A 95 10.10 6.14 33.75
C TRP A 95 10.55 7.40 33.04
N ARG A 96 10.92 7.25 31.78
CA ARG A 96 11.16 8.35 30.84
C ARG A 96 10.53 8.06 29.48
N SER A 97 10.13 9.13 28.79
CA SER A 97 9.70 9.03 27.43
C SER A 97 10.61 9.81 26.46
N LEU A 98 10.77 9.29 25.25
CA LEU A 98 11.48 10.00 24.18
C LEU A 98 10.60 11.09 23.53
N GLY A 99 9.28 11.05 23.72
CA GLY A 99 8.34 11.91 23.00
C GLY A 99 8.38 11.60 21.50
N ASN A 100 8.06 12.55 20.67
CA ASN A 100 7.91 12.50 19.21
C ASN A 100 8.88 11.56 18.44
N ALA A 101 8.96 10.30 18.84
CA ALA A 101 9.81 9.29 18.24
C ALA A 101 8.99 8.38 17.29
N MET A 102 9.65 7.82 16.30
CA MET A 102 9.09 6.83 15.41
C MET A 102 10.10 5.75 15.07
N TRP A 103 9.62 4.60 14.67
CA TRP A 103 10.39 3.61 13.95
C TRP A 103 10.14 3.76 12.45
N LEU A 104 11.20 3.93 11.66
CA LEU A 104 11.16 3.94 10.21
C LEU A 104 11.86 2.69 9.67
N THR A 105 11.23 1.99 8.72
CA THR A 105 11.75 0.73 8.21
C THR A 105 11.36 0.49 6.75
N ASN A 106 12.11 -0.38 6.07
CA ASN A 106 11.74 -1.02 4.80
C ASN A 106 11.61 -2.54 4.95
N LEU A 107 11.65 -3.06 6.19
CA LEU A 107 11.42 -4.47 6.49
C LEU A 107 9.92 -4.78 6.46
N ASP A 108 9.54 -5.82 5.74
CA ASP A 108 8.15 -6.25 5.72
C ASP A 108 7.64 -6.67 7.11
N ASN A 109 6.36 -6.39 7.37
CA ASN A 109 5.71 -6.79 8.61
C ASN A 109 4.19 -6.95 8.39
N GLN A 110 3.55 -7.79 9.21
CA GLN A 110 2.12 -8.09 9.09
C GLN A 110 1.21 -6.84 9.17
N ARG A 111 1.60 -5.83 9.94
CA ARG A 111 0.80 -4.61 10.10
C ARG A 111 0.63 -3.83 8.79
N LYS A 112 1.67 -3.81 7.93
CA LYS A 112 1.62 -3.16 6.62
C LYS A 112 0.49 -3.72 5.74
N HIS A 113 0.20 -5.02 5.89
CA HIS A 113 -0.81 -5.73 5.09
C HIS A 113 -2.21 -5.73 5.70
N GLN A 114 -2.37 -5.20 6.93
CA GLN A 114 -3.69 -5.11 7.56
C GLN A 114 -4.50 -3.97 6.96
N LYS A 115 -5.70 -4.27 6.49
CA LYS A 115 -6.65 -3.24 6.06
C LYS A 115 -7.23 -2.52 7.28
N LEU A 116 -7.36 -1.21 7.15
CA LEU A 116 -8.04 -0.39 8.15
C LEU A 116 -9.55 -0.61 8.05
N GLU A 117 -10.19 -0.99 9.14
CA GLU A 117 -11.64 -1.11 9.22
C GLU A 117 -12.28 0.29 9.23
N LEU A 118 -13.08 0.57 8.21
CA LEU A 118 -13.77 1.85 8.04
C LEU A 118 -15.24 1.71 8.42
N THR A 119 -15.64 2.39 9.48
CA THR A 119 -17.05 2.39 9.96
C THR A 119 -17.76 3.72 9.76
N ALA A 120 -17.01 4.82 9.57
CA ALA A 120 -17.58 6.14 9.37
C ALA A 120 -18.21 6.27 7.98
N VAL A 121 -19.26 7.08 7.87
CA VAL A 121 -19.94 7.45 6.63
C VAL A 121 -19.69 8.94 6.38
N TYR A 122 -19.58 9.32 5.11
CA TYR A 122 -19.36 10.72 4.72
C TYR A 122 -20.62 11.56 4.94
N GLU A 123 -20.45 12.67 5.66
CA GLU A 123 -21.46 13.70 5.85
C GLU A 123 -20.80 15.07 5.65
N PRO A 124 -21.24 15.89 4.68
CA PRO A 124 -20.59 17.19 4.37
C PRO A 124 -20.43 18.11 5.58
N ALA A 125 -21.37 18.10 6.50
CA ALA A 125 -21.32 18.93 7.72
C ALA A 125 -20.22 18.51 8.71
N LYS A 126 -19.81 17.24 8.68
CA LYS A 126 -18.84 16.65 9.61
C LYS A 126 -17.40 16.75 9.09
N TYR A 127 -17.22 16.83 7.77
CA TYR A 127 -15.90 16.84 7.12
C TYR A 127 -15.68 18.15 6.37
N PRO A 128 -15.14 19.20 7.04
CA PRO A 128 -14.92 20.48 6.39
C PRO A 128 -13.89 20.36 5.29
N LYS A 129 -14.08 21.11 4.20
CA LYS A 129 -13.11 21.25 3.12
C LYS A 129 -12.00 22.24 3.51
N TYR A 130 -10.82 22.08 2.92
CA TYR A 130 -9.76 23.06 2.98
C TYR A 130 -10.10 24.28 2.10
N ASP A 131 -9.52 25.43 2.44
CA ASP A 131 -9.82 26.69 1.76
C ASP A 131 -9.23 26.72 0.34
N ASP A 132 -7.99 26.21 0.18
CA ASP A 132 -7.20 26.35 -1.05
C ASP A 132 -6.98 25.02 -1.80
N PHE A 133 -7.64 23.93 -1.39
CA PHE A 133 -7.44 22.63 -2.01
C PHE A 133 -8.71 21.78 -1.92
N ASP A 134 -9.08 21.10 -3.01
CA ASP A 134 -10.29 20.27 -3.04
C ASP A 134 -10.06 18.91 -2.33
N ALA A 135 -10.02 18.98 -1.01
CA ALA A 135 -9.96 17.82 -0.13
C ALA A 135 -10.73 18.10 1.16
N ILE A 136 -11.18 17.03 1.83
CA ILE A 136 -11.82 17.11 3.15
C ILE A 136 -10.80 16.91 4.26
N ASN A 137 -11.03 17.54 5.42
CA ASN A 137 -10.24 17.29 6.61
C ASN A 137 -10.86 16.18 7.46
N VAL A 138 -10.08 15.16 7.74
CA VAL A 138 -10.42 14.08 8.66
C VAL A 138 -9.60 14.25 9.95
N SER A 139 -10.26 14.53 11.05
CA SER A 139 -9.58 14.88 12.30
C SER A 139 -8.92 13.68 12.99
N ARG A 140 -9.46 12.48 12.87
CA ARG A 140 -8.97 11.25 13.48
C ARG A 140 -8.99 10.09 12.49
N VAL A 141 -8.04 9.19 12.60
CA VAL A 141 -7.94 8.02 11.69
C VAL A 141 -9.22 7.17 11.68
N LYS A 142 -9.85 6.97 12.82
CA LYS A 142 -11.11 6.21 12.93
C LYS A 142 -12.32 6.88 12.25
N ASP A 143 -12.20 8.15 11.93
CA ASP A 143 -13.26 8.92 11.26
C ASP A 143 -13.06 8.97 9.74
N ILE A 144 -12.12 8.20 9.17
CA ILE A 144 -11.97 8.07 7.72
C ILE A 144 -13.24 7.45 7.15
N PRO A 145 -13.99 8.14 6.25
CA PRO A 145 -15.23 7.64 5.72
C PRO A 145 -15.00 6.53 4.68
N LYS A 146 -15.83 5.49 4.73
CA LYS A 146 -15.75 4.32 3.83
C LYS A 146 -16.27 4.57 2.42
N ASP A 147 -17.08 5.60 2.25
CA ASP A 147 -17.87 5.91 1.05
C ASP A 147 -17.44 7.22 0.36
N TYR A 148 -16.32 7.81 0.75
CA TYR A 148 -15.80 9.03 0.13
C TYR A 148 -14.66 8.72 -0.84
N THR A 149 -14.81 9.13 -2.09
CA THR A 149 -13.86 8.84 -3.18
C THR A 149 -12.89 9.98 -3.50
N GLY A 150 -13.08 11.16 -2.88
CA GLY A 150 -12.19 12.31 -3.04
C GLY A 150 -10.93 12.24 -2.19
N ILE A 151 -10.13 13.29 -2.24
CA ILE A 151 -8.92 13.42 -1.44
C ILE A 151 -9.26 13.79 0.00
N MET A 152 -8.60 13.14 0.94
CA MET A 152 -8.77 13.32 2.39
C MET A 152 -7.45 13.70 3.05
N GLY A 153 -7.45 14.77 3.83
CA GLY A 153 -6.30 15.11 4.69
C GLY A 153 -6.44 14.46 6.05
N VAL A 154 -5.59 13.50 6.35
CA VAL A 154 -5.60 12.70 7.58
C VAL A 154 -4.43 13.06 8.50
N PRO A 155 -4.51 12.83 9.83
CA PRO A 155 -3.39 13.05 10.73
C PRO A 155 -2.16 12.19 10.36
N LEU A 156 -0.96 12.65 10.69
CA LEU A 156 0.28 11.89 10.47
C LEU A 156 0.25 10.49 11.11
N THR A 157 -0.50 10.33 12.18
CA THR A 157 -0.69 9.02 12.85
C THR A 157 -1.35 7.97 11.98
N TYR A 158 -1.99 8.38 10.87
CA TYR A 158 -2.52 7.48 9.86
C TYR A 158 -1.46 6.55 9.27
N LEU A 159 -0.23 7.03 9.11
CA LEU A 159 0.86 6.24 8.51
C LEU A 159 1.18 4.93 9.26
N LYS A 160 0.74 4.81 10.52
CA LYS A 160 0.80 3.53 11.26
C LYS A 160 -0.09 2.43 10.66
N TYR A 161 -1.16 2.86 10.00
CA TYR A 161 -2.24 2.02 9.51
C TYR A 161 -2.31 2.02 7.98
N HIS A 162 -1.36 2.71 7.33
CA HIS A 162 -1.35 2.82 5.89
C HIS A 162 -1.20 1.44 5.24
N ASN A 163 -2.16 1.12 4.40
CA ASN A 163 -2.16 -0.05 3.55
C ASN A 163 -2.24 0.42 2.10
N GLU A 164 -1.23 0.09 1.31
CA GLU A 164 -1.10 0.52 -0.09
C GLU A 164 -2.19 -0.07 -0.99
N GLU A 165 -2.81 -1.19 -0.61
CA GLU A 165 -3.94 -1.74 -1.34
C GLU A 165 -5.22 -0.96 -1.09
N GLN A 166 -5.36 -0.30 0.07
CA GLN A 166 -6.59 0.40 0.46
C GLN A 166 -6.56 1.88 0.10
N PHE A 167 -5.40 2.53 0.24
CA PHE A 167 -5.26 3.96 0.00
C PHE A 167 -3.97 4.28 -0.77
N GLU A 168 -4.07 5.30 -1.59
CA GLU A 168 -2.93 5.97 -2.21
C GLU A 168 -2.55 7.21 -1.40
N ILE A 169 -1.26 7.44 -1.15
CA ILE A 169 -0.76 8.71 -0.61
C ILE A 169 -0.55 9.67 -1.78
N ILE A 170 -1.35 10.74 -1.83
CA ILE A 170 -1.28 11.76 -2.88
C ILE A 170 -0.12 12.72 -2.60
N GLY A 171 0.02 13.15 -1.35
CA GLY A 171 1.01 14.13 -0.94
C GLY A 171 0.86 14.52 0.53
N GLU A 172 1.34 15.69 0.88
CA GLU A 172 1.16 16.27 2.20
C GLU A 172 0.61 17.69 2.13
N ALA A 173 0.04 18.16 3.22
CA ALA A 173 -0.30 19.54 3.47
C ALA A 173 0.45 20.01 4.73
N ASN A 174 1.36 20.98 4.59
CA ASN A 174 2.29 21.39 5.64
C ASN A 174 2.61 22.88 5.56
N HIS A 175 2.98 23.50 6.68
CA HIS A 175 3.34 24.90 6.79
C HIS A 175 4.86 25.17 6.70
N GLY A 176 5.66 24.34 6.21
CA GLY A 176 7.10 24.55 6.22
C GLY A 176 7.89 23.45 5.55
N SER A 177 7.22 22.67 4.73
CA SER A 177 7.88 21.73 3.86
C SER A 177 8.54 22.43 2.69
N ASP A 178 9.72 21.99 2.32
CA ASP A 178 10.45 22.33 1.09
C ASP A 178 10.37 21.16 0.09
N ASN A 179 9.26 20.47 0.10
CA ASN A 179 9.03 19.20 -0.55
C ASN A 179 8.01 19.39 -1.69
N GLU A 180 8.31 18.91 -2.89
CA GLU A 180 7.40 18.96 -4.04
C GLU A 180 6.03 18.30 -3.79
N PHE A 181 5.95 17.45 -2.76
CA PHE A 181 4.71 16.80 -2.33
C PHE A 181 3.91 17.61 -1.30
N ASP A 182 4.41 18.77 -0.87
CA ASP A 182 3.65 19.71 -0.04
C ASP A 182 2.75 20.54 -0.93
N LEU A 183 1.52 20.06 -1.13
CA LEU A 183 0.60 20.58 -2.13
C LEU A 183 -0.04 21.91 -1.72
N PHE A 184 -0.21 22.16 -0.42
CA PHE A 184 -0.80 23.40 0.11
C PHE A 184 -0.58 23.55 1.62
N LYS A 185 -0.79 24.78 2.11
CA LYS A 185 -0.81 25.10 3.55
C LYS A 185 -2.20 24.82 4.11
N PRO A 186 -2.39 23.84 5.03
CA PRO A 186 -3.73 23.41 5.42
C PRO A 186 -4.44 24.47 6.26
N LYS A 187 -5.53 25.03 5.71
CA LYS A 187 -6.41 26.02 6.36
C LYS A 187 -7.87 25.63 6.20
N ILE A 188 -8.68 25.94 7.20
CA ILE A 188 -10.12 25.79 7.16
C ILE A 188 -10.74 27.08 7.72
N LYS A 189 -11.57 27.77 6.93
CA LYS A 189 -12.18 29.06 7.29
C LYS A 189 -11.13 30.07 7.79
N GLY A 190 -10.01 30.17 7.07
CA GLY A 190 -8.89 31.05 7.38
C GLY A 190 -8.02 30.64 8.58
N LYS A 191 -8.33 29.56 9.27
CA LYS A 191 -7.54 29.06 10.42
C LYS A 191 -6.59 27.97 10.02
N ASP A 192 -5.34 28.09 10.47
CA ASP A 192 -4.30 27.07 10.24
C ASP A 192 -4.64 25.75 10.92
N ILE A 193 -4.45 24.67 10.19
CA ILE A 193 -4.60 23.31 10.66
C ILE A 193 -3.23 22.65 10.73
N PHE A 194 -3.00 21.76 11.70
CA PHE A 194 -1.78 21.00 11.77
C PHE A 194 -1.58 20.16 10.50
N LYS A 195 -0.33 19.97 10.09
CA LYS A 195 0.03 19.22 8.88
C LYS A 195 -0.72 17.88 8.72
N ARG A 196 -1.01 17.52 7.47
CA ARG A 196 -1.78 16.34 7.10
C ARG A 196 -1.07 15.52 6.02
N ILE A 197 -1.34 14.23 6.02
CA ILE A 197 -1.09 13.36 4.86
C ILE A 197 -2.34 13.35 4.00
N LEU A 198 -2.19 13.56 2.71
CA LEU A 198 -3.29 13.54 1.75
C LEU A 198 -3.40 12.13 1.17
N ILE A 199 -4.55 11.52 1.36
CA ILE A 199 -4.84 10.17 0.89
C ILE A 199 -6.08 10.15 0.00
N LYS A 200 -6.14 9.15 -0.86
CA LYS A 200 -7.32 8.82 -1.66
C LYS A 200 -7.59 7.33 -1.54
N ALA A 201 -8.85 6.97 -1.33
CA ALA A 201 -9.24 5.57 -1.35
C ALA A 201 -8.97 5.00 -2.75
N LYS A 202 -8.35 3.83 -2.80
CA LYS A 202 -8.24 3.06 -4.03
C LYS A 202 -9.58 2.36 -4.24
N ASP A 203 -10.22 2.63 -5.35
CA ASP A 203 -11.52 2.03 -5.71
C ASP A 203 -11.36 0.53 -6.05
N TYR A 204 -10.84 -0.27 -5.10
CA TYR A 204 -10.79 -1.73 -5.30
C TYR A 204 -12.19 -2.34 -5.45
N GLU A 205 -13.20 -1.73 -4.84
CA GLU A 205 -14.60 -2.19 -5.02
C GLU A 205 -15.16 -1.91 -6.43
N LYS A 206 -14.50 -1.06 -7.22
CA LYS A 206 -14.87 -0.77 -8.62
C LYS A 206 -13.95 -1.41 -9.65
N MET A 207 -12.86 -2.03 -9.25
CA MET A 207 -11.95 -2.68 -10.19
C MET A 207 -12.50 -4.06 -10.54
N GLU A 208 -13.37 -4.09 -11.57
CA GLU A 208 -13.83 -5.33 -12.19
C GLU A 208 -12.73 -5.83 -13.13
N PHE A 209 -12.16 -7.00 -12.82
CA PHE A 209 -11.29 -7.72 -13.75
C PHE A 209 -12.15 -8.49 -14.74
N ARG A 210 -12.22 -7.98 -15.96
CA ARG A 210 -12.95 -8.58 -17.08
C ARG A 210 -12.02 -9.53 -17.81
N ILE A 211 -12.25 -10.81 -17.63
CA ILE A 211 -11.31 -11.87 -17.94
C ILE A 211 -11.60 -12.49 -19.30
N LEU A 212 -10.53 -12.67 -20.09
CA LEU A 212 -10.45 -13.65 -21.17
C LEU A 212 -9.79 -14.92 -20.64
N ASP A 213 -10.53 -16.04 -20.65
CA ASP A 213 -10.02 -17.36 -20.26
C ASP A 213 -9.64 -18.17 -21.52
N LEU A 214 -8.33 -18.26 -21.76
CA LEU A 214 -7.77 -19.05 -22.88
C LEU A 214 -7.55 -20.51 -22.44
N PHE A 215 -7.97 -21.46 -23.28
CA PHE A 215 -7.98 -22.88 -22.98
C PHE A 215 -8.87 -23.19 -21.77
N CYS A 216 -10.07 -22.62 -21.78
CA CYS A 216 -10.96 -22.57 -20.63
C CYS A 216 -11.49 -23.93 -20.16
N GLY A 217 -11.45 -24.96 -21.04
CA GLY A 217 -12.05 -26.23 -20.73
C GLY A 217 -13.52 -26.10 -20.33
N ALA A 218 -13.91 -26.81 -19.27
CA ALA A 218 -15.25 -26.69 -18.67
C ALA A 218 -15.44 -25.47 -17.75
N GLY A 219 -14.44 -24.58 -17.66
CA GLY A 219 -14.50 -23.35 -16.88
C GLY A 219 -14.03 -23.46 -15.43
N GLY A 220 -13.15 -24.43 -15.10
CA GLY A 220 -12.72 -24.63 -13.73
C GLY A 220 -12.01 -23.42 -13.13
N MET A 221 -11.11 -22.78 -13.89
CA MET A 221 -10.41 -21.59 -13.47
C MET A 221 -11.35 -20.40 -13.34
N SER A 222 -12.19 -20.17 -14.35
CA SER A 222 -13.23 -19.13 -14.35
C SER A 222 -14.18 -19.27 -13.17
N CYS A 223 -14.67 -20.48 -12.86
CA CYS A 223 -15.54 -20.74 -11.70
C CYS A 223 -14.83 -20.43 -10.37
N GLY A 224 -13.54 -20.71 -10.27
CA GLY A 224 -12.74 -20.36 -9.10
C GLY A 224 -12.62 -18.85 -8.91
N MET A 225 -12.34 -18.12 -9.98
CA MET A 225 -12.21 -16.67 -9.98
C MET A 225 -13.53 -15.96 -9.64
N HIS A 226 -14.67 -16.41 -10.17
CA HIS A 226 -15.99 -15.82 -9.89
C HIS A 226 -16.44 -15.92 -8.42
N LYS A 227 -15.76 -16.67 -7.57
CA LYS A 227 -16.01 -16.62 -6.11
C LYS A 227 -15.67 -15.27 -5.49
N ASN A 228 -14.84 -14.48 -6.16
CA ASN A 228 -14.53 -13.12 -5.78
C ASN A 228 -15.26 -12.16 -6.76
N PRO A 229 -16.11 -11.24 -6.27
CA PRO A 229 -16.94 -10.36 -7.10
C PRO A 229 -16.16 -9.41 -8.02
N HIS A 230 -14.86 -9.22 -7.77
CA HIS A 230 -14.00 -8.39 -8.61
C HIS A 230 -13.57 -9.08 -9.92
N PHE A 231 -13.72 -10.39 -10.02
CA PHE A 231 -13.31 -11.16 -11.20
C PHE A 231 -14.52 -11.67 -11.96
N LYS A 232 -14.61 -11.29 -13.23
CA LYS A 232 -15.70 -11.70 -14.12
C LYS A 232 -15.14 -12.18 -15.45
N THR A 233 -15.25 -13.46 -15.73
CA THR A 233 -14.95 -14.00 -17.05
C THR A 233 -16.03 -13.51 -18.00
N VAL A 234 -15.62 -12.82 -19.07
CA VAL A 234 -16.50 -12.23 -20.05
C VAL A 234 -16.31 -12.83 -21.44
N VAL A 235 -15.10 -13.35 -21.72
CA VAL A 235 -14.78 -14.08 -22.95
C VAL A 235 -14.05 -15.35 -22.60
N ALA A 236 -14.31 -16.43 -23.32
CA ALA A 236 -13.60 -17.69 -23.14
C ALA A 236 -13.32 -18.36 -24.50
N LEU A 237 -12.21 -19.09 -24.58
CA LEU A 237 -11.84 -19.85 -25.75
C LEU A 237 -11.47 -21.27 -25.38
N ASP A 238 -11.97 -22.25 -26.13
CA ASP A 238 -11.44 -23.61 -26.17
C ASP A 238 -11.60 -24.22 -27.55
N ILE A 239 -10.75 -25.21 -27.86
CA ILE A 239 -10.85 -25.96 -29.10
C ILE A 239 -11.89 -27.08 -29.00
N GLU A 240 -12.13 -27.58 -27.77
CA GLU A 240 -13.03 -28.68 -27.47
C GLU A 240 -14.46 -28.18 -27.24
N GLU A 241 -15.31 -28.31 -28.24
CA GLU A 241 -16.69 -27.83 -28.23
C GLU A 241 -17.50 -28.31 -27.02
N LYS A 242 -17.35 -29.60 -26.65
CA LYS A 242 -18.10 -30.19 -25.51
C LYS A 242 -17.75 -29.51 -24.18
N LEU A 243 -16.50 -29.15 -24.00
CA LEU A 243 -16.04 -28.45 -22.79
C LEU A 243 -16.51 -27.01 -22.77
N ALA A 244 -16.35 -26.30 -23.90
CA ALA A 244 -16.83 -24.93 -24.07
C ALA A 244 -18.33 -24.80 -23.86
N VAL A 245 -19.14 -25.74 -24.34
CA VAL A 245 -20.60 -25.80 -24.09
C VAL A 245 -20.89 -25.99 -22.61
N THR A 246 -20.08 -26.76 -21.88
CA THR A 246 -20.25 -26.94 -20.43
C THR A 246 -20.01 -25.62 -19.69
N LEU A 247 -18.97 -24.88 -20.05
CA LEU A 247 -18.73 -23.54 -19.51
C LEU A 247 -19.93 -22.63 -19.79
N LYS A 248 -20.41 -22.60 -21.03
CA LYS A 248 -21.54 -21.75 -21.43
C LYS A 248 -22.84 -22.05 -20.67
N LYS A 249 -23.07 -23.31 -20.31
CA LYS A 249 -24.21 -23.69 -19.45
C LYS A 249 -24.09 -23.18 -18.03
N ASN A 250 -22.88 -23.17 -17.47
CA ASN A 250 -22.61 -22.72 -16.11
C ASN A 250 -22.50 -21.21 -16.00
N MET A 251 -22.07 -20.53 -17.07
CA MET A 251 -21.86 -19.10 -17.18
C MET A 251 -22.48 -18.57 -18.48
N PRO A 252 -23.81 -18.40 -18.53
CA PRO A 252 -24.51 -18.03 -19.76
C PRO A 252 -24.11 -16.67 -20.34
N GLU A 253 -23.62 -15.77 -19.50
CA GLU A 253 -23.18 -14.41 -19.86
C GLU A 253 -21.84 -14.37 -20.58
N VAL A 254 -21.02 -15.44 -20.50
CA VAL A 254 -19.70 -15.48 -21.11
C VAL A 254 -19.83 -15.63 -22.64
N ASP A 255 -19.10 -14.81 -23.37
CA ASP A 255 -18.96 -14.96 -24.83
C ASP A 255 -17.92 -16.05 -25.13
N VAL A 256 -18.41 -17.21 -25.58
CA VAL A 256 -17.58 -18.39 -25.75
C VAL A 256 -17.23 -18.58 -27.23
N VAL A 257 -15.95 -18.51 -27.57
CA VAL A 257 -15.39 -18.78 -28.87
C VAL A 257 -14.87 -20.22 -28.93
N ILE A 258 -15.30 -20.98 -29.91
CA ILE A 258 -14.86 -22.38 -30.11
C ILE A 258 -13.92 -22.43 -31.31
N GLY A 259 -12.73 -22.99 -31.13
CA GLY A 259 -11.78 -23.17 -32.20
C GLY A 259 -10.31 -23.13 -31.79
N ASP A 260 -9.45 -23.39 -32.78
CA ASP A 260 -8.00 -23.38 -32.60
C ASP A 260 -7.47 -21.94 -32.61
N ILE A 261 -6.82 -21.51 -31.52
CA ILE A 261 -6.22 -20.17 -31.40
C ILE A 261 -5.17 -19.89 -32.47
N ARG A 262 -4.60 -20.89 -33.12
CA ARG A 262 -3.64 -20.73 -34.24
C ARG A 262 -4.31 -20.21 -35.51
N ASN A 263 -5.62 -20.41 -35.65
CA ASN A 263 -6.41 -19.96 -36.81
C ASN A 263 -6.63 -18.42 -36.75
N SER A 264 -6.32 -17.74 -37.84
CA SER A 264 -6.44 -16.27 -37.94
C SER A 264 -7.85 -15.77 -37.67
N ASN A 265 -8.88 -16.44 -38.22
CA ASN A 265 -10.29 -16.06 -38.02
C ASN A 265 -10.74 -16.21 -36.56
N ILE A 266 -10.20 -17.21 -35.85
CA ILE A 266 -10.46 -17.38 -34.41
C ILE A 266 -9.78 -16.30 -33.59
N LYS A 267 -8.53 -15.92 -33.94
CA LYS A 267 -7.84 -14.80 -33.29
C LYS A 267 -8.60 -13.50 -33.43
N GLU A 268 -9.07 -13.19 -34.65
CA GLU A 268 -9.88 -12.00 -34.92
C GLU A 268 -11.15 -11.96 -34.05
N LYS A 269 -11.91 -13.08 -34.02
CA LYS A 269 -13.10 -13.20 -33.16
C LYS A 269 -12.81 -12.97 -31.68
N ILE A 270 -11.70 -13.51 -31.17
CA ILE A 270 -11.30 -13.29 -29.78
C ILE A 270 -10.97 -11.82 -29.51
N ILE A 271 -10.22 -11.18 -30.43
CA ILE A 271 -9.86 -9.77 -30.31
C ILE A 271 -11.12 -8.90 -30.33
N GLU A 272 -12.01 -9.09 -31.28
CA GLU A 272 -13.27 -8.36 -31.38
C GLU A 272 -14.13 -8.54 -30.12
N SER A 273 -14.30 -9.80 -29.67
CA SER A 273 -15.05 -10.10 -28.46
C SER A 273 -14.37 -9.48 -27.21
N SER A 274 -13.04 -9.51 -27.13
CA SER A 274 -12.31 -8.93 -26.01
C SER A 274 -12.44 -7.40 -25.95
N ILE A 275 -12.37 -6.72 -27.09
CA ILE A 275 -12.59 -5.27 -27.18
C ILE A 275 -14.04 -4.94 -26.79
N LYS A 276 -15.02 -5.61 -27.39
CA LYS A 276 -16.46 -5.42 -27.08
C LYS A 276 -16.76 -5.59 -25.60
N ASN A 277 -16.16 -6.59 -24.97
CA ASN A 277 -16.37 -6.92 -23.56
C ASN A 277 -15.37 -6.24 -22.63
N GLN A 278 -14.54 -5.30 -23.11
CA GLN A 278 -13.57 -4.52 -22.32
C GLN A 278 -12.66 -5.41 -21.45
N VAL A 279 -12.13 -6.48 -22.03
CA VAL A 279 -11.19 -7.38 -21.36
C VAL A 279 -9.95 -6.61 -20.89
N ASN A 280 -9.60 -6.77 -19.61
CA ASN A 280 -8.41 -6.16 -18.99
C ASN A 280 -7.52 -7.17 -18.27
N MET A 281 -7.89 -8.46 -18.27
CA MET A 281 -7.12 -9.55 -17.70
C MET A 281 -7.21 -10.78 -18.60
N ILE A 282 -6.09 -11.49 -18.76
CA ILE A 282 -6.06 -12.77 -19.50
C ILE A 282 -5.56 -13.84 -18.53
N ILE A 283 -6.28 -14.95 -18.50
CA ILE A 283 -5.88 -16.18 -17.81
C ILE A 283 -5.83 -17.32 -18.83
N GLY A 284 -5.18 -18.43 -18.51
CA GLY A 284 -5.21 -19.59 -19.38
C GLY A 284 -4.37 -20.74 -18.87
N GLY A 285 -4.84 -21.95 -19.16
CA GLY A 285 -4.15 -23.21 -18.85
C GLY A 285 -3.79 -23.95 -20.12
N PRO A 286 -2.75 -23.55 -20.89
CA PRO A 286 -2.42 -24.22 -22.15
C PRO A 286 -2.08 -25.72 -21.90
N PRO A 287 -2.45 -26.62 -22.84
CA PRO A 287 -2.18 -28.04 -22.68
C PRO A 287 -0.66 -28.30 -22.63
N CYS A 288 -0.20 -28.97 -21.57
CA CYS A 288 1.20 -29.28 -21.33
C CYS A 288 1.65 -30.67 -21.87
N GLN A 289 0.78 -31.36 -22.59
CA GLN A 289 1.02 -32.77 -23.01
C GLN A 289 2.29 -32.95 -23.85
N GLY A 290 2.71 -31.93 -24.64
CA GLY A 290 3.95 -31.96 -25.40
C GLY A 290 5.22 -31.62 -24.62
N TYR A 291 5.09 -31.05 -23.42
CA TYR A 291 6.20 -30.49 -22.63
C TYR A 291 6.38 -31.12 -21.24
N SER A 292 5.39 -31.90 -20.77
CA SER A 292 5.46 -32.50 -19.44
C SER A 292 6.21 -33.84 -19.47
N LEU A 293 6.86 -34.18 -18.33
CA LEU A 293 7.55 -35.50 -18.15
C LEU A 293 6.61 -36.69 -18.30
N LYS A 294 5.30 -36.51 -18.13
CA LYS A 294 4.25 -37.55 -18.29
C LYS A 294 3.55 -37.51 -19.65
N GLY A 295 3.80 -36.51 -20.48
CA GLY A 295 3.22 -36.39 -21.82
C GLY A 295 4.02 -37.12 -22.85
N LYS A 296 3.36 -37.71 -23.88
CA LYS A 296 4.05 -38.19 -25.07
C LYS A 296 4.71 -37.01 -25.75
N LYS A 297 6.05 -36.97 -25.76
CA LYS A 297 6.81 -36.02 -26.58
C LYS A 297 6.46 -36.29 -28.04
N LEU A 298 5.60 -35.51 -28.63
CA LEU A 298 5.42 -35.45 -30.06
C LEU A 298 6.59 -34.60 -30.59
N GLY A 299 7.59 -35.29 -31.17
CA GLY A 299 8.72 -34.67 -31.87
C GLY A 299 8.28 -33.89 -33.10
#